data_fb7619eaeae060970c795cae4179b406
#
_entry.id   fb7619eaeae060970c795cae4179b406
#
_cell.length_a   1.000
_cell.length_b   1.000
_cell.length_c   1.000
_cell.angle_alpha   90.00
_cell.angle_beta   90.00
_cell.angle_gamma   90.00
#
_symmetry.space_group_name_H-M   'P 1'
#
loop_
_entity.id
_entity.type
_entity.pdbx_description
1 polymer ?
#
loop_
_entity_poly.entity_id
_entity_poly.type
_entity_poly.pdbx_seq_one_letter_code
_entity_poly.pdbx_strand_id
1 'polypeptide(L)'
;SAKMLGTDYMDFYWIHNPMDAPKWTEKLIPLAKSGKIGAIGLSNHSLAEIQEAAAILEKDGLHISAIQNHYSLLNRSSETSGILDYCKEHNITFFAYMVLEQGALSGKYDTQHPFQEGSDRAKVYNPMLPQLEKLNAALKEIAARHSVAPAQVPVAWAIAKGTLPIIGVTQVSQVEDAAK
;
A
#
# COMPACT_ATOMS: atom_id res chain seq x y z
N SER A 1 5.49 19.41 -9.45
CA SER A 1 6.13 18.07 -9.53
C SER A 1 7.10 17.99 -10.70
N ALA A 2 6.69 18.21 -11.96
CA ALA A 2 7.54 18.08 -13.15
C ALA A 2 8.86 18.86 -13.06
N LYS A 3 8.82 20.17 -12.70
CA LYS A 3 10.03 20.97 -12.49
C LYS A 3 10.99 20.40 -11.46
N MET A 4 10.48 19.81 -10.37
CA MET A 4 11.31 19.21 -9.31
C MET A 4 11.94 17.88 -9.75
N LEU A 5 11.26 17.15 -10.63
CA LEU A 5 11.73 15.88 -11.17
C LEU A 5 12.62 16.06 -12.42
N GLY A 6 12.70 17.26 -12.97
CA GLY A 6 13.45 17.51 -14.19
C GLY A 6 12.86 16.84 -15.44
N THR A 7 11.54 16.64 -15.47
CA THR A 7 10.82 15.98 -16.58
C THR A 7 9.59 16.77 -16.96
N ASP A 8 9.08 16.58 -18.15
CA ASP A 8 7.82 17.13 -18.67
C ASP A 8 6.69 16.08 -18.73
N TYR A 9 7.02 14.82 -18.42
CA TYR A 9 6.10 13.69 -18.39
C TYR A 9 6.21 12.90 -17.08
N MET A 10 5.08 12.37 -16.57
CA MET A 10 5.02 11.47 -15.42
C MET A 10 4.18 10.25 -15.81
N ASP A 11 4.76 9.05 -15.70
CA ASP A 11 4.08 7.80 -16.01
C ASP A 11 2.87 7.59 -15.12
N PHE A 12 2.99 7.96 -13.85
CA PHE A 12 1.96 7.82 -12.85
C PHE A 12 1.80 9.11 -12.02
N TYR A 13 0.57 9.56 -11.83
CA TYR A 13 0.26 10.67 -10.95
C TYR A 13 -0.80 10.29 -9.90
N TRP A 14 -0.49 10.53 -8.62
CA TRP A 14 -1.32 10.13 -7.49
C TRP A 14 -2.05 11.29 -6.84
N ILE A 15 -3.33 11.12 -6.56
CA ILE A 15 -4.03 11.91 -5.53
C ILE A 15 -3.75 11.22 -4.20
N HIS A 16 -2.89 11.83 -3.37
CA HIS A 16 -2.29 11.18 -2.19
C HIS A 16 -3.27 10.97 -1.03
N ASN A 17 -4.27 11.82 -0.90
CA ASN A 17 -5.32 11.70 0.11
C ASN A 17 -6.68 12.16 -0.43
N PRO A 18 -7.80 11.75 0.20
CA PRO A 18 -9.14 12.01 -0.31
C PRO A 18 -9.64 13.45 -0.11
N MET A 19 -8.89 14.33 0.58
CA MET A 19 -9.31 15.70 0.81
C MET A 19 -9.52 16.43 -0.53
N ASP A 20 -10.71 16.93 -0.79
CA ASP A 20 -11.10 17.55 -2.07
C ASP A 20 -10.87 16.65 -3.30
N ALA A 21 -10.98 15.32 -3.16
CA ALA A 21 -10.67 14.36 -4.23
C ALA A 21 -11.43 14.67 -5.55
N PRO A 22 -12.73 15.01 -5.56
CA PRO A 22 -13.42 15.38 -6.80
C PRO A 22 -12.75 16.53 -7.54
N LYS A 23 -12.42 17.61 -6.82
CA LYS A 23 -11.73 18.79 -7.37
C LYS A 23 -10.36 18.44 -7.96
N TRP A 24 -9.58 17.62 -7.28
CA TRP A 24 -8.26 17.22 -7.77
C TRP A 24 -8.36 16.24 -8.93
N THR A 25 -9.35 15.35 -8.94
CA THR A 25 -9.64 14.46 -10.06
C THR A 25 -9.95 15.26 -11.33
N GLU A 26 -10.84 16.27 -11.26
CA GLU A 26 -11.12 17.18 -12.37
C GLU A 26 -9.87 17.90 -12.88
N LYS A 27 -8.97 18.33 -11.97
CA LYS A 27 -7.71 19.02 -12.34
C LYS A 27 -6.68 18.12 -13.04
N LEU A 28 -6.78 16.81 -12.88
CA LEU A 28 -5.90 15.86 -13.60
C LEU A 28 -6.34 15.62 -15.04
N ILE A 29 -7.64 15.80 -15.38
CA ILE A 29 -8.18 15.57 -16.71
C ILE A 29 -7.39 16.30 -17.82
N PRO A 30 -7.16 17.62 -17.75
CA PRO A 30 -6.39 18.32 -18.80
C PRO A 30 -4.93 17.88 -18.87
N LEU A 31 -4.34 17.43 -17.75
CA LEU A 31 -2.97 16.92 -17.74
C LEU A 31 -2.87 15.55 -18.43
N ALA A 32 -3.83 14.66 -18.19
CA ALA A 32 -3.92 13.38 -18.86
C ALA A 32 -4.19 13.55 -20.36
N LYS A 33 -5.17 14.39 -20.73
CA LYS A 33 -5.47 14.67 -22.15
C LYS A 33 -4.34 15.31 -22.93
N SER A 34 -3.50 16.12 -22.27
CA SER A 34 -2.33 16.72 -22.90
C SER A 34 -1.10 15.79 -22.94
N GLY A 35 -1.20 14.56 -22.45
CA GLY A 35 -0.11 13.58 -22.42
C GLY A 35 0.99 13.91 -21.42
N LYS A 36 0.75 14.79 -20.43
CA LYS A 36 1.72 15.11 -19.37
C LYS A 36 1.75 14.07 -18.26
N ILE A 37 0.69 13.31 -18.09
CA ILE A 37 0.60 12.17 -17.19
C ILE A 37 0.06 10.96 -17.94
N GLY A 38 0.63 9.79 -17.67
CA GLY A 38 0.25 8.54 -18.34
C GLY A 38 -0.91 7.83 -17.64
N ALA A 39 -0.88 7.78 -16.32
CA ALA A 39 -1.86 7.06 -15.50
C ALA A 39 -2.24 7.84 -14.24
N ILE A 40 -3.48 7.63 -13.78
CA ILE A 40 -4.04 8.28 -12.59
C ILE A 40 -4.19 7.24 -11.49
N GLY A 41 -3.67 7.54 -10.30
CA GLY A 41 -3.83 6.75 -9.10
C GLY A 41 -4.46 7.53 -7.96
N LEU A 42 -5.17 6.81 -7.08
CA LEU A 42 -5.74 7.34 -5.85
C LEU A 42 -5.14 6.64 -4.65
N SER A 43 -4.87 7.38 -3.58
CA SER A 43 -4.32 6.80 -2.34
C SER A 43 -5.18 7.20 -1.13
N ASN A 44 -5.40 6.25 -0.22
CA ASN A 44 -6.18 6.45 1.01
C ASN A 44 -7.67 6.77 0.79
N HIS A 45 -8.24 6.38 -0.35
CA HIS A 45 -9.64 6.61 -0.67
C HIS A 45 -10.52 5.44 -0.21
N SER A 46 -11.72 5.76 0.26
CA SER A 46 -12.81 4.80 0.48
C SER A 46 -13.40 4.32 -0.85
N LEU A 47 -14.18 3.24 -0.83
CA LEU A 47 -14.85 2.75 -2.03
C LEU A 47 -15.76 3.81 -2.68
N ALA A 48 -16.52 4.56 -1.88
CA ALA A 48 -17.40 5.62 -2.38
C ALA A 48 -16.62 6.74 -3.08
N GLU A 49 -15.49 7.18 -2.51
CA GLU A 49 -14.63 8.20 -3.10
C GLU A 49 -13.95 7.70 -4.39
N ILE A 50 -13.58 6.42 -4.45
CA ILE A 50 -13.04 5.78 -5.67
C ILE A 50 -14.10 5.78 -6.77
N GLN A 51 -15.35 5.40 -6.46
CA GLN A 51 -16.45 5.37 -7.41
C GLN A 51 -16.81 6.77 -7.91
N GLU A 52 -16.80 7.78 -7.02
CA GLU A 52 -17.03 9.17 -7.39
C GLU A 52 -15.94 9.68 -8.36
N ALA A 53 -14.67 9.43 -8.05
CA ALA A 53 -13.55 9.79 -8.91
C ALA A 53 -13.62 9.08 -10.28
N ALA A 54 -13.97 7.78 -10.29
CA ALA A 54 -14.17 7.03 -11.53
C ALA A 54 -15.26 7.68 -12.40
N ALA A 55 -16.42 8.01 -11.82
CA ALA A 55 -17.52 8.64 -12.55
C ALA A 55 -17.15 10.03 -13.11
N ILE A 56 -16.24 10.77 -12.46
CA ILE A 56 -15.71 12.03 -12.98
C ILE A 56 -14.82 11.79 -14.20
N LEU A 57 -13.89 10.83 -14.12
CA LEU A 57 -12.92 10.54 -15.18
C LEU A 57 -13.57 9.92 -16.42
N GLU A 58 -14.56 9.06 -16.24
CA GLU A 58 -15.29 8.36 -17.33
C GLU A 58 -15.97 9.33 -18.30
N LYS A 59 -16.45 10.49 -17.84
CA LYS A 59 -17.05 11.54 -18.69
C LYS A 59 -16.09 12.04 -19.76
N ASP A 60 -14.80 11.91 -19.51
CA ASP A 60 -13.71 12.35 -20.39
C ASP A 60 -12.96 11.18 -21.05
N GLY A 61 -13.48 9.96 -20.92
CA GLY A 61 -12.87 8.74 -21.46
C GLY A 61 -11.59 8.33 -20.74
N LEU A 62 -11.40 8.80 -19.51
CA LEU A 62 -10.28 8.45 -18.63
C LEU A 62 -10.71 7.44 -17.56
N HIS A 63 -9.75 6.78 -16.92
CA HIS A 63 -10.02 5.81 -15.86
C HIS A 63 -8.96 5.87 -14.75
N ILE A 64 -9.29 5.32 -13.61
CA ILE A 64 -8.35 5.08 -12.51
C ILE A 64 -7.51 3.84 -12.88
N SER A 65 -6.19 3.99 -12.88
CA SER A 65 -5.28 2.88 -13.20
C SER A 65 -4.80 2.13 -11.95
N ALA A 66 -4.77 2.81 -10.80
CA ALA A 66 -4.36 2.18 -9.56
C ALA A 66 -4.96 2.81 -8.31
N ILE A 67 -5.08 1.99 -7.27
CA ILE A 67 -5.40 2.38 -5.89
C ILE A 67 -4.22 2.04 -4.99
N GLN A 68 -3.87 2.93 -4.07
CA GLN A 68 -2.84 2.68 -3.07
C GLN A 68 -3.40 2.93 -1.68
N ASN A 69 -3.72 1.86 -0.93
CA ASN A 69 -4.25 1.95 0.42
C ASN A 69 -3.43 1.09 1.39
N HIS A 70 -3.56 1.41 2.69
CA HIS A 70 -3.02 0.60 3.76
C HIS A 70 -3.66 -0.80 3.72
N TYR A 71 -2.82 -1.83 3.54
CA TYR A 71 -3.29 -3.22 3.52
C TYR A 71 -2.22 -4.16 4.05
N SER A 72 -2.56 -4.89 5.11
CA SER A 72 -1.66 -5.82 5.80
C SER A 72 -2.45 -6.91 6.52
N LEU A 73 -1.75 -7.82 7.17
CA LEU A 73 -2.38 -8.80 8.07
C LEU A 73 -3.13 -8.16 9.25
N LEU A 74 -2.75 -6.93 9.66
CA LEU A 74 -3.39 -6.19 10.75
C LEU A 74 -4.47 -5.21 10.27
N ASN A 75 -4.41 -4.76 9.02
CA ASN A 75 -5.38 -3.85 8.44
C ASN A 75 -5.96 -4.45 7.16
N ARG A 76 -7.16 -4.96 7.23
CA ARG A 76 -7.88 -5.58 6.10
C ARG A 76 -9.06 -4.76 5.62
N SER A 77 -9.11 -3.48 5.95
CA SER A 77 -10.22 -2.59 5.61
C SER A 77 -10.53 -2.55 4.11
N SER A 78 -9.51 -2.51 3.25
CA SER A 78 -9.71 -2.51 1.79
C SER A 78 -10.31 -3.83 1.25
N GLU A 79 -10.10 -4.94 1.94
CA GLU A 79 -10.73 -6.23 1.60
C GLU A 79 -12.19 -6.23 2.08
N THR A 80 -12.43 -5.89 3.34
CA THR A 80 -13.77 -5.95 3.96
C THR A 80 -14.74 -4.88 3.44
N SER A 81 -14.23 -3.77 2.91
CA SER A 81 -15.03 -2.71 2.29
C SER A 81 -15.34 -2.93 0.80
N GLY A 82 -14.81 -4.01 0.18
CA GLY A 82 -15.04 -4.33 -1.22
C GLY A 82 -14.10 -3.59 -2.20
N ILE A 83 -13.10 -2.84 -1.73
CA ILE A 83 -12.17 -2.12 -2.61
C ILE A 83 -11.34 -3.09 -3.45
N LEU A 84 -10.88 -4.23 -2.89
CA LEU A 84 -10.12 -5.21 -3.65
C LEU A 84 -10.95 -5.85 -4.76
N ASP A 85 -12.21 -6.16 -4.48
CA ASP A 85 -13.13 -6.72 -5.48
C ASP A 85 -13.41 -5.70 -6.59
N TYR A 86 -13.68 -4.44 -6.22
CA TYR A 86 -13.85 -3.35 -7.17
C TYR A 86 -12.62 -3.17 -8.07
N CYS A 87 -11.42 -3.19 -7.51
CA CYS A 87 -10.18 -3.09 -8.29
C CYS A 87 -10.05 -4.24 -9.30
N LYS A 88 -10.37 -5.47 -8.88
CA LYS A 88 -10.34 -6.65 -9.74
C LYS A 88 -11.36 -6.56 -10.87
N GLU A 89 -12.58 -6.15 -10.58
CA GLU A 89 -13.67 -6.01 -11.55
C GLU A 89 -13.40 -4.95 -12.61
N HIS A 90 -12.70 -3.85 -12.22
CA HIS A 90 -12.42 -2.71 -13.09
C HIS A 90 -10.98 -2.71 -13.65
N ASN A 91 -10.23 -3.81 -13.47
CA ASN A 91 -8.84 -3.93 -13.92
C ASN A 91 -7.93 -2.81 -13.37
N ILE A 92 -8.12 -2.45 -12.10
CA ILE A 92 -7.34 -1.46 -11.37
C ILE A 92 -6.26 -2.18 -10.55
N THR A 93 -5.02 -1.75 -10.65
CA THR A 93 -3.93 -2.31 -9.83
C THR A 93 -4.03 -1.80 -8.40
N PHE A 94 -4.11 -2.71 -7.43
CA PHE A 94 -4.09 -2.33 -6.02
C PHE A 94 -2.68 -2.42 -5.45
N PHE A 95 -2.14 -1.28 -5.03
CA PHE A 95 -0.86 -1.17 -4.33
C PHE A 95 -1.11 -1.20 -2.82
N ALA A 96 -0.52 -2.19 -2.15
CA ALA A 96 -0.60 -2.35 -0.70
C ALA A 96 0.61 -1.69 -0.03
N TYR A 97 0.41 -0.58 0.69
CA TYR A 97 1.47 -0.05 1.54
C TYR A 97 1.32 -0.55 2.98
N MET A 98 2.35 -0.38 3.82
CA MET A 98 2.39 -0.84 5.20
C MET A 98 2.26 -2.36 5.39
N VAL A 99 2.59 -3.16 4.38
CA VAL A 99 2.47 -4.64 4.43
C VAL A 99 3.22 -5.24 5.62
N LEU A 100 4.34 -4.64 6.02
CA LEU A 100 5.16 -5.06 7.16
C LEU A 100 4.85 -4.28 8.46
N GLU A 101 3.84 -3.40 8.46
CA GLU A 101 3.46 -2.59 9.63
C GLU A 101 4.68 -1.94 10.29
N GLN A 102 5.46 -1.19 9.49
CA GLN A 102 6.69 -0.52 9.92
C GLN A 102 7.71 -1.46 10.61
N GLY A 103 7.65 -2.75 10.30
CA GLY A 103 8.50 -3.79 10.85
C GLY A 103 7.85 -4.62 11.97
N ALA A 104 6.64 -4.31 12.42
CA ALA A 104 5.94 -5.09 13.45
C ALA A 104 5.69 -6.55 13.02
N LEU A 105 5.57 -6.80 11.71
CA LEU A 105 5.39 -8.13 11.12
C LEU A 105 6.70 -8.75 10.59
N SER A 106 7.84 -8.21 10.96
CA SER A 106 9.15 -8.75 10.54
C SER A 106 9.68 -9.89 11.43
N GLY A 107 9.01 -10.14 12.56
CA GLY A 107 9.50 -11.09 13.58
C GLY A 107 10.65 -10.56 14.45
N LYS A 108 11.03 -9.26 14.29
CA LYS A 108 12.16 -8.65 15.01
C LYS A 108 11.75 -8.13 16.40
N TYR A 109 10.50 -7.70 16.55
CA TYR A 109 10.00 -7.05 17.78
C TYR A 109 9.09 -7.98 18.55
N ASP A 110 9.25 -7.96 19.88
CA ASP A 110 8.49 -8.73 20.87
C ASP A 110 8.45 -7.97 22.20
N THR A 111 7.85 -8.54 23.24
CA THR A 111 7.76 -7.90 24.55
C THR A 111 9.11 -7.74 25.26
N GLN A 112 10.13 -8.54 24.88
CA GLN A 112 11.50 -8.44 25.40
C GLN A 112 12.34 -7.44 24.58
N HIS A 113 11.99 -7.26 23.30
CA HIS A 113 12.67 -6.37 22.36
C HIS A 113 11.66 -5.42 21.69
N PRO A 114 11.07 -4.47 22.47
CA PRO A 114 10.04 -3.56 21.96
C PRO A 114 10.61 -2.52 21.00
N PHE A 115 9.75 -1.81 20.30
CA PHE A 115 10.14 -0.60 19.56
C PHE A 115 10.70 0.43 20.53
N GLN A 116 11.66 1.22 20.03
CA GLN A 116 12.32 2.28 20.82
C GLN A 116 11.30 3.20 21.46
N GLU A 117 11.36 3.32 22.77
CA GLU A 117 10.47 4.18 23.55
C GLU A 117 10.49 5.63 23.05
N GLY A 118 9.33 6.29 23.09
CA GLY A 118 9.15 7.65 22.57
C GLY A 118 8.96 7.74 21.04
N SER A 119 9.22 6.69 20.28
CA SER A 119 8.95 6.69 18.84
C SER A 119 7.45 6.54 18.52
N ASP A 120 7.00 7.03 17.37
CA ASP A 120 5.60 6.85 16.93
C ASP A 120 5.25 5.38 16.72
N ARG A 121 6.23 4.57 16.28
CA ARG A 121 6.06 3.11 16.19
C ARG A 121 5.82 2.48 17.57
N ALA A 122 6.56 2.91 18.60
CA ALA A 122 6.35 2.40 19.95
C ALA A 122 4.94 2.72 20.47
N LYS A 123 4.44 3.94 20.22
CA LYS A 123 3.08 4.35 20.64
C LYS A 123 2.01 3.44 20.04
N VAL A 124 2.19 3.03 18.78
CA VAL A 124 1.23 2.20 18.04
C VAL A 124 1.38 0.72 18.39
N TYR A 125 2.59 0.19 18.31
CA TYR A 125 2.80 -1.26 18.28
C TYR A 125 3.21 -1.86 19.65
N ASN A 126 3.86 -1.12 20.56
CA ASN A 126 4.24 -1.69 21.85
C ASN A 126 3.03 -2.18 22.66
N PRO A 127 1.88 -1.48 22.71
CA PRO A 127 0.68 -2.00 23.38
C PRO A 127 0.13 -3.30 22.78
N MET A 128 0.45 -3.59 21.51
CA MET A 128 0.00 -4.77 20.75
C MET A 128 1.00 -5.93 20.79
N LEU A 129 2.21 -5.73 21.32
CA LEU A 129 3.27 -6.76 21.28
C LEU A 129 2.84 -8.12 21.83
N PRO A 130 2.06 -8.24 22.91
CA PRO A 130 1.61 -9.56 23.40
C PRO A 130 0.79 -10.35 22.36
N GLN A 131 -0.02 -9.65 21.55
CA GLN A 131 -0.78 -10.27 20.47
C GLN A 131 0.09 -10.50 19.22
N LEU A 132 0.97 -9.54 18.91
CA LEU A 132 1.88 -9.63 17.78
C LEU A 132 2.89 -10.77 17.91
N GLU A 133 3.32 -11.12 19.12
CA GLU A 133 4.20 -12.27 19.38
C GLU A 133 3.59 -13.58 18.86
N LYS A 134 2.29 -13.79 19.11
CA LYS A 134 1.60 -14.99 18.62
C LYS A 134 1.57 -15.03 17.09
N LEU A 135 1.25 -13.90 16.45
CA LEU A 135 1.25 -13.78 15.00
C LEU A 135 2.67 -13.98 14.44
N ASN A 136 3.66 -13.30 15.01
CA ASN A 136 5.05 -13.40 14.59
C ASN A 136 5.62 -14.82 14.79
N ALA A 137 5.18 -15.55 15.82
CA ALA A 137 5.55 -16.96 15.98
C ALA A 137 5.02 -17.82 14.82
N ALA A 138 3.79 -17.63 14.41
CA ALA A 138 3.22 -18.29 13.24
C ALA A 138 3.95 -17.91 11.93
N LEU A 139 4.28 -16.62 11.75
CA LEU A 139 5.07 -16.15 10.60
C LEU A 139 6.46 -16.79 10.57
N LYS A 140 7.14 -16.90 11.71
CA LYS A 140 8.45 -17.57 11.83
C LYS A 140 8.35 -19.06 11.48
N GLU A 141 7.30 -19.76 11.92
CA GLU A 141 7.07 -21.16 11.60
C GLU A 141 6.86 -21.38 10.09
N ILE A 142 6.01 -20.53 9.46
CA ILE A 142 5.77 -20.57 8.02
C ILE A 142 7.07 -20.29 7.26
N ALA A 143 7.80 -19.25 7.64
CA ALA A 143 9.06 -18.86 7.03
C ALA A 143 10.10 -19.98 7.08
N ALA A 144 10.22 -20.66 8.22
CA ALA A 144 11.13 -21.79 8.40
C ALA A 144 10.79 -22.96 7.45
N ARG A 145 9.51 -23.26 7.25
CA ARG A 145 9.08 -24.32 6.31
C ARG A 145 9.44 -24.01 4.86
N HIS A 146 9.56 -22.74 4.50
CA HIS A 146 9.89 -22.27 3.16
C HIS A 146 11.35 -21.80 3.02
N SER A 147 12.16 -21.88 4.10
CA SER A 147 13.56 -21.40 4.11
C SER A 147 13.69 -19.91 3.72
N VAL A 148 12.76 -19.09 4.19
CA VAL A 148 12.71 -17.62 3.92
C VAL A 148 12.74 -16.83 5.23
N ALA A 149 12.94 -15.50 5.12
CA ALA A 149 12.84 -14.60 6.27
C ALA A 149 11.37 -14.39 6.69
N PRO A 150 11.06 -14.23 7.99
CA PRO A 150 9.69 -14.01 8.46
C PRO A 150 8.98 -12.83 7.77
N ALA A 151 9.70 -11.76 7.43
CA ALA A 151 9.17 -10.60 6.71
C ALA A 151 8.66 -10.91 5.29
N GLN A 152 9.14 -11.99 4.65
CA GLN A 152 8.67 -12.38 3.32
C GLN A 152 7.26 -12.99 3.35
N VAL A 153 6.83 -13.55 4.47
CA VAL A 153 5.51 -14.18 4.59
C VAL A 153 4.35 -13.17 4.44
N PRO A 154 4.33 -12.01 5.13
CA PRO A 154 3.31 -10.99 4.90
C PRO A 154 3.34 -10.41 3.48
N VAL A 155 4.53 -10.29 2.87
CA VAL A 155 4.67 -9.83 1.48
C VAL A 155 4.04 -10.85 0.52
N ALA A 156 4.40 -12.13 0.63
CA ALA A 156 3.82 -13.21 -0.17
C ALA A 156 2.30 -13.33 0.03
N TRP A 157 1.81 -13.14 1.26
CA TRP A 157 0.38 -13.09 1.54
C TRP A 157 -0.32 -11.95 0.79
N ALA A 158 0.24 -10.75 0.80
CA ALA A 158 -0.32 -9.61 0.08
C ALA A 158 -0.36 -9.86 -1.45
N ILE A 159 0.68 -10.48 -2.01
CA ILE A 159 0.72 -10.90 -3.41
C ILE A 159 -0.37 -11.94 -3.70
N ALA A 160 -0.54 -12.94 -2.84
CA ALA A 160 -1.57 -13.97 -2.97
C ALA A 160 -3.00 -13.40 -2.90
N LYS A 161 -3.18 -12.23 -2.29
CA LYS A 161 -4.44 -11.47 -2.29
C LYS A 161 -4.67 -10.67 -3.59
N GLY A 162 -3.78 -10.77 -4.56
CA GLY A 162 -3.88 -10.05 -5.84
C GLY A 162 -3.43 -8.60 -5.75
N THR A 163 -2.66 -8.23 -4.73
CA THR A 163 -2.13 -6.87 -4.56
C THR A 163 -0.67 -6.77 -4.96
N LEU A 164 -0.20 -5.56 -5.21
CA LEU A 164 1.19 -5.22 -5.45
C LEU A 164 1.75 -4.55 -4.18
N PRO A 165 2.52 -5.26 -3.35
CA PRO A 165 3.04 -4.71 -2.10
C PRO A 165 4.14 -3.67 -2.34
N ILE A 166 4.08 -2.58 -1.56
CA ILE A 166 5.16 -1.58 -1.47
C ILE A 166 5.82 -1.74 -0.11
N ILE A 167 7.10 -2.06 -0.10
CA ILE A 167 7.87 -2.24 1.13
C ILE A 167 8.90 -1.13 1.29
N GLY A 168 9.00 -0.59 2.50
CA GLY A 168 10.08 0.31 2.89
C GLY A 168 11.32 -0.50 3.27
N VAL A 169 12.46 -0.14 2.71
CA VAL A 169 13.76 -0.77 2.99
C VAL A 169 14.79 0.27 3.41
N THR A 170 15.67 -0.11 4.32
CA THR A 170 16.77 0.75 4.82
C THR A 170 18.14 0.10 4.64
N GLN A 171 18.18 -1.15 4.15
CA GLN A 171 19.40 -1.92 3.92
C GLN A 171 19.27 -2.73 2.63
N VAL A 172 20.38 -2.95 1.94
CA VAL A 172 20.42 -3.72 0.68
C VAL A 172 19.90 -5.15 0.88
N SER A 173 20.29 -5.80 1.97
CA SER A 173 19.83 -7.15 2.29
C SER A 173 18.30 -7.29 2.36
N GLN A 174 17.59 -6.24 2.77
CA GLN A 174 16.11 -6.24 2.79
C GLN A 174 15.51 -6.24 1.39
N VAL A 175 16.17 -5.58 0.42
CA VAL A 175 15.78 -5.64 -1.00
C VAL A 175 16.03 -7.03 -1.56
N GLU A 176 17.21 -7.59 -1.30
CA GLU A 176 17.59 -8.94 -1.76
C GLU A 176 16.65 -10.01 -1.19
N ASP A 177 16.27 -9.90 0.10
CA ASP A 177 15.34 -10.82 0.73
C ASP A 177 13.91 -10.66 0.18
N ALA A 178 13.49 -9.45 -0.12
CA ALA A 178 12.15 -9.22 -0.68
C ALA A 178 12.02 -9.65 -2.14
N ALA A 179 13.13 -9.78 -2.87
CA ALA A 179 13.15 -10.20 -4.27
C ALA A 179 13.21 -11.72 -4.48
N LYS A 180 13.43 -12.50 -3.40
CA LYS A 180 13.41 -13.97 -3.42
C LYS A 180 12.00 -14.55 -3.40
#